data_ec235315b5a0e220f1e00f195d82fc3e
#
_entry.id   ec235315b5a0e220f1e00f195d82fc3e
#
_cell.length_a   1.000
_cell.length_b   1.000
_cell.length_c   1.000
_cell.angle_alpha   90.00
_cell.angle_beta   90.00
_cell.angle_gamma   90.00
#
_symmetry.space_group_name_H-M   'P 1'
#
loop_
_entity.id
_entity.type
_entity.pdbx_description
1 polymer ?
#
loop_
_entity_poly.entity_id
_entity_poly.type
_entity_poly.pdbx_seq_one_letter_code
_entity_poly.pdbx_strand_id
1 'polypeptide(L)'
;ARKENWPNRTPYNLFENMYRFGSFVFGGADVLIPVMYEQYVVRPETKHIKNTNQNVIKINREEFLTGAGIVRAIPGPAFSISSFVGATAMQSKGFTYQILGAIIATIGIFLPSFLIGVFLFPLWENLHKYKILERLMIGLNATVVGIMLASIVYLTKDTIVPLQQA
;
A
#
# COMPACT_ATOMS: atom_id res chain seq x y z
N ALA A 1 -12.61 -18.79 7.66
CA ALA A 1 -11.65 -19.02 6.56
C ALA A 1 -10.28 -19.49 7.03
N ARG A 2 -9.82 -19.15 8.25
CA ARG A 2 -8.46 -19.51 8.76
C ARG A 2 -8.27 -20.97 9.19
N LYS A 3 -9.33 -21.77 9.31
CA LYS A 3 -9.29 -23.13 9.87
C LYS A 3 -9.48 -24.26 8.86
N GLU A 4 -9.79 -23.97 7.61
CA GLU A 4 -10.02 -25.01 6.60
C GLU A 4 -8.84 -25.08 5.61
N ASN A 5 -8.30 -26.30 5.41
CA ASN A 5 -7.23 -26.62 4.46
C ASN A 5 -7.77 -26.67 3.02
N TRP A 6 -8.05 -25.54 2.42
CA TRP A 6 -8.44 -25.48 1.01
C TRP A 6 -7.19 -25.56 0.10
N PRO A 7 -7.20 -26.36 -0.95
CA PRO A 7 -6.13 -26.35 -1.95
C PRO A 7 -6.11 -24.99 -2.66
N ASN A 8 -4.92 -24.47 -2.91
CA ASN A 8 -4.67 -23.16 -3.55
C ASN A 8 -5.09 -21.90 -2.76
N ARG A 9 -4.85 -21.87 -1.47
CA ARG A 9 -5.16 -20.73 -0.58
C ARG A 9 -4.36 -19.45 -0.86
N THR A 10 -3.20 -19.55 -1.49
CA THR A 10 -2.28 -18.42 -1.70
C THR A 10 -2.93 -17.23 -2.41
N PRO A 11 -3.64 -17.38 -3.55
CA PRO A 11 -4.27 -16.26 -4.25
C PRO A 11 -5.40 -15.61 -3.42
N TYR A 12 -6.17 -16.38 -2.69
CA TYR A 12 -7.24 -15.85 -1.82
C TYR A 12 -6.67 -15.06 -0.64
N ASN A 13 -5.64 -15.58 0.02
CA ASN A 13 -4.97 -14.90 1.12
C ASN A 13 -4.27 -13.62 0.62
N LEU A 14 -3.70 -13.65 -0.59
CA LEU A 14 -3.09 -12.50 -1.21
C LEU A 14 -4.13 -11.41 -1.48
N PHE A 15 -5.25 -11.78 -2.11
CA PHE A 15 -6.35 -10.86 -2.39
C PHE A 15 -6.92 -10.25 -1.11
N GLU A 16 -7.23 -11.07 -0.10
CA GLU A 16 -7.76 -10.60 1.20
C GLU A 16 -6.82 -9.59 1.87
N ASN A 17 -5.52 -9.90 1.90
CA ASN A 17 -4.55 -9.00 2.50
C ASN A 17 -4.44 -7.68 1.74
N MET A 18 -4.40 -7.73 0.39
CA MET A 18 -4.33 -6.53 -0.45
C MET A 18 -5.60 -5.69 -0.34
N TYR A 19 -6.77 -6.32 -0.32
CA TYR A 19 -8.04 -5.64 -0.10
C TYR A 19 -8.07 -4.91 1.25
N ARG A 20 -7.57 -5.56 2.31
CA ARG A 20 -7.46 -4.94 3.64
C ARG A 20 -6.49 -3.76 3.64
N PHE A 21 -5.33 -3.87 2.97
CA PHE A 21 -4.40 -2.75 2.85
C PHE A 21 -5.03 -1.59 2.10
N GLY A 22 -5.71 -1.84 0.98
CA GLY A 22 -6.42 -0.81 0.23
C GLY A 22 -7.56 -0.14 1.00
N SER A 23 -8.19 -0.87 1.95
CA SER A 23 -9.30 -0.35 2.77
C SER A 23 -8.85 0.45 3.98
N PHE A 24 -7.73 0.08 4.61
CA PHE A 24 -7.34 0.61 5.92
C PHE A 24 -6.06 1.45 5.92
N VAL A 25 -5.28 1.42 4.84
CA VAL A 25 -4.04 2.19 4.77
C VAL A 25 -4.32 3.55 4.16
N PHE A 26 -4.36 4.57 5.01
CA PHE A 26 -4.39 5.97 4.64
C PHE A 26 -3.00 6.56 4.88
N GLY A 27 -2.41 7.24 3.89
CA GLY A 27 -1.09 7.86 4.02
C GLY A 27 -0.07 7.43 2.96
N GLY A 28 -0.52 6.74 1.91
CA GLY A 28 0.32 6.40 0.75
C GLY A 28 1.39 5.35 1.03
N ALA A 29 2.50 5.42 0.29
CA ALA A 29 3.59 4.45 0.35
C ALA A 29 4.30 4.43 1.71
N ASP A 30 4.39 5.57 2.39
CA ASP A 30 5.15 5.70 3.63
C ASP A 30 4.52 4.91 4.77
N VAL A 31 3.20 4.68 4.72
CA VAL A 31 2.48 3.81 5.64
C VAL A 31 2.35 2.39 5.08
N LEU A 32 2.09 2.25 3.78
CA LEU A 32 1.83 0.96 3.15
C LEU A 32 3.06 0.04 3.17
N ILE A 33 4.24 0.56 2.78
CA ILE A 33 5.46 -0.23 2.69
C ILE A 33 5.86 -0.85 4.04
N PRO A 34 5.94 -0.11 5.16
CA PRO A 34 6.20 -0.69 6.46
C PRO A 34 5.18 -1.76 6.90
N VAL A 35 3.90 -1.53 6.65
CA VAL A 35 2.85 -2.48 7.00
C VAL A 35 2.94 -3.78 6.19
N MET A 36 3.24 -3.67 4.88
CA MET A 36 3.50 -4.84 4.04
C MET A 36 4.77 -5.58 4.46
N TYR A 37 5.83 -4.85 4.80
CA TYR A 37 7.08 -5.43 5.31
C TYR A 37 6.83 -6.26 6.57
N GLU A 38 6.13 -5.69 7.54
CA GLU A 38 5.74 -6.40 8.75
C GLU A 38 4.94 -7.68 8.44
N GLN A 39 3.97 -7.60 7.52
CA GLN A 39 3.07 -8.70 7.20
C GLN A 39 3.76 -9.85 6.45
N TYR A 40 4.64 -9.56 5.48
CA TYR A 40 5.18 -10.54 4.55
C TYR A 40 6.64 -10.94 4.82
N VAL A 41 7.38 -10.14 5.58
CA VAL A 41 8.78 -10.40 5.94
C VAL A 41 8.88 -10.76 7.42
N VAL A 42 8.52 -9.85 8.34
CA VAL A 42 8.77 -10.00 9.77
C VAL A 42 7.88 -11.09 10.41
N ARG A 43 6.56 -11.03 10.18
CA ARG A 43 5.62 -11.99 10.79
C ARG A 43 5.87 -13.45 10.42
N PRO A 44 6.22 -13.80 9.18
CA PRO A 44 6.58 -15.16 8.84
C PRO A 44 7.87 -15.65 9.52
N GLU A 45 8.79 -14.72 9.85
CA GLU A 45 10.05 -15.04 10.54
C GLU A 45 9.88 -15.21 12.05
N THR A 46 9.13 -14.31 12.69
CA THR A 46 8.92 -14.29 14.15
C THR A 46 7.97 -15.37 14.64
N LYS A 47 6.96 -15.72 13.85
CA LYS A 47 6.21 -16.92 14.12
C LYS A 47 7.03 -18.10 13.63
N HIS A 48 7.80 -18.69 14.51
CA HIS A 48 8.21 -20.08 14.40
C HIS A 48 6.92 -20.91 14.28
N ILE A 49 6.31 -20.90 13.11
CA ILE A 49 5.21 -21.79 12.77
C ILE A 49 5.84 -23.14 12.62
N LYS A 50 6.01 -23.82 13.76
CA LYS A 50 6.37 -25.25 13.89
C LYS A 50 5.36 -26.16 13.19
N ASN A 51 4.38 -25.64 12.50
CA ASN A 51 3.40 -26.39 11.73
C ASN A 51 3.41 -25.89 10.29
N THR A 52 3.92 -26.71 9.46
CA THR A 52 3.82 -27.00 8.02
C THR A 52 2.57 -26.47 7.31
N ASN A 53 2.17 -25.23 7.53
CA ASN A 53 1.16 -24.60 6.70
C ASN A 53 1.86 -23.91 5.53
N GLN A 54 2.02 -24.64 4.42
CA GLN A 54 2.59 -24.22 3.14
C GLN A 54 1.90 -22.99 2.48
N ASN A 55 0.96 -22.37 3.17
CA ASN A 55 0.12 -21.29 2.66
C ASN A 55 0.44 -19.89 3.24
N VAL A 56 1.54 -19.76 3.98
CA VAL A 56 2.00 -18.45 4.47
C VAL A 56 2.87 -17.82 3.40
N ILE A 57 2.41 -16.67 2.89
CA ILE A 57 3.20 -15.86 1.96
C ILE A 57 4.40 -15.31 2.73
N LYS A 58 5.60 -15.73 2.33
CA LYS A 58 6.88 -15.22 2.84
C LYS A 58 7.65 -14.63 1.69
N ILE A 59 8.14 -13.40 1.86
CA ILE A 59 8.99 -12.70 0.90
C ILE A 59 10.34 -12.47 1.58
N ASN A 60 11.43 -12.64 0.81
CA ASN A 60 12.76 -12.37 1.31
C ASN A 60 12.91 -10.87 1.59
N ARG A 61 13.61 -10.54 2.68
CA ARG A 61 13.87 -9.16 3.10
C ARG A 61 14.53 -8.32 2.00
N GLU A 62 15.59 -8.84 1.39
CA GLU A 62 16.35 -8.13 0.35
C GLU A 62 15.48 -7.89 -0.89
N GLU A 63 14.71 -8.88 -1.30
CA GLU A 63 13.81 -8.81 -2.43
C GLU A 63 12.71 -7.77 -2.20
N PHE A 64 12.10 -7.77 -1.01
CA PHE A 64 11.10 -6.77 -0.65
C PHE A 64 11.67 -5.34 -0.65
N LEU A 65 12.85 -5.12 -0.05
CA LEU A 65 13.48 -3.81 0.02
C LEU A 65 13.90 -3.30 -1.37
N THR A 66 14.39 -4.19 -2.23
CA THR A 66 14.70 -3.86 -3.63
C THR A 66 13.45 -3.40 -4.38
N GLY A 67 12.35 -4.15 -4.27
CA GLY A 67 11.08 -3.77 -4.90
C GLY A 67 10.53 -2.45 -4.36
N ALA A 68 10.60 -2.24 -3.05
CA ALA A 68 10.19 -0.99 -2.44
C ALA A 68 11.03 0.22 -2.90
N GLY A 69 12.34 0.01 -3.08
CA GLY A 69 13.26 1.02 -3.64
C GLY A 69 12.93 1.37 -5.08
N ILE A 70 12.69 0.36 -5.93
CA ILE A 70 12.32 0.55 -7.33
C ILE A 70 11.01 1.35 -7.44
N VAL A 71 9.98 0.96 -6.68
CA VAL A 71 8.68 1.64 -6.69
C VAL A 71 8.79 3.10 -6.26
N ARG A 72 9.69 3.43 -5.32
CA ARG A 72 9.94 4.81 -4.90
C ARG A 72 10.72 5.63 -5.93
N ALA A 73 11.57 4.97 -6.72
CA ALA A 73 12.37 5.63 -7.75
C ALA A 73 11.57 5.94 -9.02
N ILE A 74 10.53 5.16 -9.31
CA ILE A 74 9.70 5.33 -10.51
C ILE A 74 8.54 6.28 -10.17
N PRO A 75 8.34 7.36 -10.96
CA PRO A 75 7.18 8.23 -10.76
C PRO A 75 5.89 7.46 -11.10
N GLY A 76 5.06 7.23 -10.08
CA GLY A 76 3.81 6.48 -10.24
C GLY A 76 3.06 6.32 -8.92
N PRO A 77 1.90 5.64 -8.96
CA PRO A 77 1.12 5.42 -7.75
C PRO A 77 1.87 4.49 -6.80
N ALA A 78 2.07 4.94 -5.58
CA ALA A 78 2.79 4.21 -4.54
C ALA A 78 2.22 2.81 -4.23
N PHE A 79 0.93 2.62 -4.48
CA PHE A 79 0.25 1.33 -4.35
C PHE A 79 0.69 0.29 -5.40
N SER A 80 1.48 0.68 -6.43
CA SER A 80 2.05 -0.25 -7.41
C SER A 80 2.98 -1.30 -6.78
N ILE A 81 3.49 -1.07 -5.57
CA ILE A 81 4.24 -2.09 -4.81
C ILE A 81 3.43 -3.38 -4.63
N SER A 82 2.09 -3.30 -4.64
CA SER A 82 1.24 -4.48 -4.55
C SER A 82 1.45 -5.47 -5.68
N SER A 83 1.65 -4.98 -6.91
CA SER A 83 1.94 -5.83 -8.08
C SER A 83 3.23 -6.62 -7.87
N PHE A 84 4.28 -5.94 -7.41
CA PHE A 84 5.56 -6.55 -7.11
C PHE A 84 5.43 -7.63 -6.01
N VAL A 85 4.79 -7.28 -4.90
CA VAL A 85 4.54 -8.21 -3.79
C VAL A 85 3.70 -9.39 -4.24
N GLY A 86 2.70 -9.16 -5.10
CA GLY A 86 1.85 -10.21 -5.66
C GLY A 86 2.61 -11.18 -6.57
N ALA A 87 3.46 -10.65 -7.44
CA ALA A 87 4.33 -11.46 -8.30
C ALA A 87 5.30 -12.33 -7.47
N THR A 88 5.99 -11.71 -6.51
CA THR A 88 6.96 -12.39 -5.64
C THR A 88 6.28 -13.45 -4.76
N ALA A 89 5.10 -13.17 -4.24
CA ALA A 89 4.33 -14.11 -3.41
C ALA A 89 3.95 -15.42 -4.14
N MET A 90 3.89 -15.41 -5.47
CA MET A 90 3.54 -16.57 -6.29
C MET A 90 4.70 -17.07 -7.16
N GLN A 91 5.90 -16.56 -6.95
CA GLN A 91 7.10 -16.87 -7.74
C GLN A 91 7.44 -18.37 -7.77
N SER A 92 7.27 -19.06 -6.64
CA SER A 92 7.57 -20.50 -6.51
C SER A 92 6.73 -21.41 -7.42
N LYS A 93 5.62 -20.89 -7.98
CA LYS A 93 4.68 -21.65 -8.83
C LYS A 93 4.91 -21.48 -10.33
N GLY A 94 5.86 -20.62 -10.72
CA GLY A 94 6.21 -20.36 -12.12
C GLY A 94 5.73 -19.01 -12.65
N PHE A 95 6.20 -18.65 -13.84
CA PHE A 95 6.01 -17.32 -14.44
C PHE A 95 4.55 -16.91 -14.62
N THR A 96 3.70 -17.84 -15.09
CA THR A 96 2.26 -17.56 -15.26
C THR A 96 1.59 -17.19 -13.92
N TYR A 97 1.98 -17.88 -12.84
CA TYR A 97 1.46 -17.58 -11.51
C TYR A 97 1.98 -16.26 -10.94
N GLN A 98 3.20 -15.83 -11.33
CA GLN A 98 3.70 -14.49 -10.98
C GLN A 98 2.81 -13.39 -11.57
N ILE A 99 2.48 -13.52 -12.85
CA ILE A 99 1.57 -12.55 -13.52
C ILE A 99 0.20 -12.56 -12.85
N LEU A 100 -0.37 -13.73 -12.60
CA LEU A 100 -1.64 -13.85 -11.88
C LEU A 100 -1.59 -13.23 -10.49
N GLY A 101 -0.50 -13.45 -9.76
CA GLY A 101 -0.27 -12.86 -8.45
C GLY A 101 -0.22 -11.32 -8.50
N ALA A 102 0.49 -10.76 -9.47
CA ALA A 102 0.55 -9.33 -9.70
C ALA A 102 -0.84 -8.73 -9.98
N ILE A 103 -1.61 -9.36 -10.87
CA ILE A 103 -2.98 -8.91 -11.22
C ILE A 103 -3.90 -8.99 -10.01
N ILE A 104 -3.92 -10.11 -9.30
CA ILE A 104 -4.77 -10.31 -8.11
C ILE A 104 -4.45 -9.27 -7.04
N ALA A 105 -3.18 -9.02 -6.78
CA ALA A 105 -2.75 -8.06 -5.78
C ALA A 105 -3.12 -6.62 -6.16
N THR A 106 -2.95 -6.26 -7.43
CA THR A 106 -3.32 -4.94 -7.95
C THR A 106 -4.82 -4.71 -7.87
N ILE A 107 -5.63 -5.67 -8.32
CA ILE A 107 -7.09 -5.57 -8.21
C ILE A 107 -7.48 -5.47 -6.73
N GLY A 108 -6.92 -6.32 -5.87
CA GLY A 108 -7.25 -6.34 -4.45
C GLY A 108 -7.01 -4.99 -3.75
N ILE A 109 -5.90 -4.31 -4.03
CA ILE A 109 -5.56 -3.06 -3.34
C ILE A 109 -6.35 -1.85 -3.89
N PHE A 110 -6.65 -1.82 -5.19
CA PHE A 110 -7.38 -0.70 -5.81
C PHE A 110 -8.90 -0.85 -5.72
N LEU A 111 -9.42 -2.07 -5.55
CA LEU A 111 -10.85 -2.34 -5.51
C LEU A 111 -11.61 -1.51 -4.45
N PRO A 112 -11.15 -1.39 -3.19
CA PRO A 112 -11.85 -0.59 -2.18
C PRO A 112 -11.96 0.88 -2.59
N SER A 113 -10.87 1.46 -3.10
CA SER A 113 -10.86 2.86 -3.56
C SER A 113 -11.80 3.08 -4.75
N PHE A 114 -11.84 2.12 -5.68
CA PHE A 114 -12.76 2.14 -6.81
C PHE A 114 -14.22 2.09 -6.36
N LEU A 115 -14.55 1.17 -5.45
CA LEU A 115 -15.90 1.04 -4.89
C LEU A 115 -16.34 2.30 -4.15
N ILE A 116 -15.46 2.88 -3.33
CA ILE A 116 -15.74 4.15 -2.65
C ILE A 116 -15.98 5.27 -3.66
N GLY A 117 -15.14 5.36 -4.71
CA GLY A 117 -15.30 6.36 -5.77
C GLY A 117 -16.64 6.25 -6.48
N VAL A 118 -17.02 5.04 -6.90
CA VAL A 118 -18.32 4.79 -7.55
C VAL A 118 -19.50 5.12 -6.62
N PHE A 119 -19.38 4.78 -5.33
CA PHE A 119 -20.42 5.07 -4.34
C PHE A 119 -20.54 6.56 -4.04
N LEU A 120 -19.42 7.28 -3.95
CA LEU A 120 -19.41 8.71 -3.64
C LEU A 120 -19.79 9.58 -4.84
N PHE A 121 -19.62 9.08 -6.08
CA PHE A 121 -19.90 9.86 -7.28
C PHE A 121 -21.32 10.45 -7.32
N PRO A 122 -22.41 9.68 -7.14
CA PRO A 122 -23.76 10.23 -7.12
C PRO A 122 -24.05 11.10 -5.88
N LEU A 123 -23.36 10.83 -4.75
CA LEU A 123 -23.47 11.68 -3.57
C LEU A 123 -22.81 13.03 -3.80
N TRP A 124 -21.71 13.08 -4.57
CA TRP A 124 -20.93 14.28 -4.81
C TRP A 124 -21.76 15.39 -5.47
N GLU A 125 -22.58 15.04 -6.45
CA GLU A 125 -23.50 16.00 -7.10
C GLU A 125 -24.50 16.63 -6.13
N ASN A 126 -24.97 15.89 -5.14
CA ASN A 126 -25.86 16.39 -4.10
C ASN A 126 -25.12 17.16 -3.00
N LEU A 127 -23.90 16.78 -2.68
CA LEU A 127 -23.07 17.41 -1.67
C LEU A 127 -22.60 18.81 -2.07
N HIS A 128 -22.33 19.05 -3.36
CA HIS A 128 -21.98 20.37 -3.88
C HIS A 128 -23.04 21.45 -3.67
N LYS A 129 -24.29 21.06 -3.40
CA LYS A 129 -25.37 22.01 -3.09
C LYS A 129 -25.23 22.65 -1.70
N TYR A 130 -24.43 22.07 -0.82
CA TYR A 130 -24.23 22.58 0.54
C TYR A 130 -22.99 23.49 0.63
N LYS A 131 -23.21 24.79 0.82
CA LYS A 131 -22.14 25.79 1.00
C LYS A 131 -21.12 25.46 2.11
N ILE A 132 -21.54 24.67 3.10
CA ILE A 132 -20.66 24.20 4.19
C ILE A 132 -19.57 23.28 3.66
N LEU A 133 -19.90 22.37 2.75
CA LEU A 133 -18.93 21.44 2.15
C LEU A 133 -17.91 22.19 1.27
N GLU A 134 -18.37 23.18 0.51
CA GLU A 134 -17.48 24.02 -0.30
C GLU A 134 -16.43 24.71 0.58
N ARG A 135 -16.86 25.30 1.71
CA ARG A 135 -15.96 25.94 2.67
C ARG A 135 -15.01 24.95 3.34
N LEU A 136 -15.47 23.74 3.67
CA LEU A 136 -14.62 22.67 4.21
C LEU A 136 -13.55 22.24 3.21
N MET A 137 -13.90 22.09 1.94
CA MET A 137 -12.93 21.74 0.88
C MET A 137 -11.87 22.80 0.70
N ILE A 138 -12.25 24.08 0.74
CA ILE A 138 -11.29 25.21 0.67
C ILE A 138 -10.34 25.16 1.88
N GLY A 139 -10.85 24.90 3.09
CA GLY A 139 -10.05 24.78 4.30
C GLY A 139 -9.07 23.59 4.24
N LEU A 140 -9.53 22.42 3.75
CA LEU A 140 -8.68 21.25 3.57
C LEU A 140 -7.55 21.50 2.55
N ASN A 141 -7.86 22.11 1.42
CA ASN A 141 -6.86 22.46 0.41
C ASN A 141 -5.83 23.46 0.95
N ALA A 142 -6.27 24.47 1.68
CA ALA A 142 -5.37 25.43 2.33
C ALA A 142 -4.44 24.74 3.34
N THR A 143 -4.95 23.77 4.11
CA THR A 143 -4.17 22.98 5.07
C THR A 143 -3.08 22.15 4.37
N VAL A 144 -3.42 21.49 3.26
CA VAL A 144 -2.44 20.70 2.47
C VAL A 144 -1.33 21.59 1.94
N VAL A 145 -1.67 22.76 1.37
CA VAL A 145 -0.68 23.74 0.91
C VAL A 145 0.20 24.23 2.07
N GLY A 146 -0.40 24.52 3.22
CA GLY A 146 0.33 24.91 4.42
C GLY A 146 1.34 23.85 4.89
N ILE A 147 0.94 22.57 4.91
CA ILE A 147 1.83 21.47 5.26
C ILE A 147 2.96 21.32 4.25
N MET A 148 2.69 21.44 2.95
CA MET A 148 3.72 21.40 1.91
C MET A 148 4.75 22.53 2.07
N LEU A 149 4.31 23.75 2.29
CA LEU A 149 5.20 24.88 2.53
C LEU A 149 6.03 24.71 3.81
N ALA A 150 5.40 24.26 4.89
CA ALA A 150 6.11 23.97 6.15
C ALA A 150 7.18 22.89 5.96
N SER A 151 6.88 21.85 5.18
CA SER A 151 7.84 20.77 4.87
C SER A 151 9.03 21.28 4.05
N ILE A 152 8.81 22.15 3.08
CA ILE A 152 9.87 22.78 2.29
C ILE A 152 10.78 23.61 3.21
N VAL A 153 10.20 24.46 4.06
CA VAL A 153 10.97 25.28 5.01
C VAL A 153 11.77 24.42 5.98
N TYR A 154 11.17 23.33 6.49
CA TYR A 154 11.84 22.40 7.39
C TYR A 154 13.04 21.72 6.73
N LEU A 155 12.86 21.15 5.53
CA LEU A 155 13.92 20.50 4.77
C LEU A 155 15.05 21.47 4.39
N THR A 156 14.70 22.72 4.05
CA THR A 156 15.68 23.74 3.71
C THR A 156 16.55 24.11 4.93
N LYS A 157 15.95 24.22 6.12
CA LYS A 157 16.70 24.47 7.35
C LYS A 157 17.71 23.36 7.66
N ASP A 158 17.28 22.09 7.58
CA ASP A 158 18.15 20.95 7.85
C ASP A 158 19.29 20.80 6.82
N THR A 159 19.12 21.33 5.62
CA THR A 159 20.16 21.30 4.57
C THR A 159 21.15 22.45 4.69
N ILE A 160 20.72 23.63 5.15
CA ILE A 160 21.55 24.84 5.22
C ILE A 160 22.38 24.91 6.52
N VAL A 161 21.83 24.44 7.64
CA VAL A 161 22.53 24.51 8.96
C VAL A 161 23.87 23.77 8.96
N PRO A 162 24.01 22.54 8.41
CA PRO A 162 25.31 21.86 8.42
C PRO A 162 26.36 22.52 7.51
N LEU A 163 25.94 23.32 6.50
CA LEU A 163 26.88 24.03 5.62
C LEU A 163 27.50 25.29 6.26
N GLN A 164 26.89 25.80 7.33
CA GLN A 164 27.44 26.95 8.08
C GLN A 164 28.41 26.52 9.20
N GLN A 165 28.45 25.23 9.52
CA GLN A 165 29.37 24.69 10.57
C GLN A 165 30.59 23.97 10.00
N ALA A 166 30.74 23.88 8.68
CA ALA A 166 31.90 23.34 7.97
C ALA A 166 32.78 24.48 7.42
#